data_c782373115f8e09520f9e9d9e7fadf58
#
_entry.id   c782373115f8e09520f9e9d9e7fadf58
#
_cell.length_a   1.000
_cell.length_b   1.000
_cell.length_c   1.000
_cell.angle_alpha   90.00
_cell.angle_beta   90.00
_cell.angle_gamma   90.00
#
_symmetry.space_group_name_H-M   'P 1'
#
loop_
_entity.id
_entity.type
_entity.pdbx_description
1 polymer ?
#
loop_
_entity_poly.entity_id
_entity_poly.type
_entity_poly.pdbx_seq_one_letter_code
_entity_poly.pdbx_strand_id
1 'polypeptide(L)'
;MRPKERRETGQTDLFRARLDQIVDPSHALVKLTRAIDWRFLEERFGVVYEDGPGRPPLATRLMAGLAILKHLHDLSDEVLCERWLENPYFQLFCGEEFFQHQLPFDRSSLTRWRQRMGEDRLVALLQESLSVATRTGAAKPADFRQVIADTTVQEKAITFPTDAKLMHRARERLVRLAKQHGVSLRQSYTRVGKRLLIQSQPFKRANRALRRLRTMLGRVIRDVARKIAACPELAEAFARPLTLARRVKDQRQRERGRKVYSLHAPEVECIGKGKAHKPFEFGVKVSVATPLNRCRGGQFVAHVKALPGNPYDGHTLASVIPALEAMIGAELARVVTDAGYKGHHAPTESEPTVRAALRRRRSGAENSAYGQSYAQCLREA
;
A
#
# COMPACT_ATOMS: atom_id res chain seq x y z
N MET A 1 -18.32 -8.26 -16.13
CA MET A 1 -17.89 -9.16 -17.22
C MET A 1 -16.56 -9.75 -16.82
N ARG A 2 -16.42 -11.08 -16.84
CA ARG A 2 -15.13 -11.74 -16.57
C ARG A 2 -14.21 -11.59 -17.78
N PRO A 3 -12.87 -11.54 -17.60
CA PRO A 3 -11.93 -11.58 -18.70
C PRO A 3 -12.20 -12.86 -19.52
N LYS A 4 -12.38 -12.72 -20.81
CA LYS A 4 -12.46 -13.89 -21.69
C LYS A 4 -11.05 -14.38 -21.97
N GLU A 5 -10.85 -15.71 -21.93
CA GLU A 5 -9.65 -16.32 -22.50
C GLU A 5 -9.47 -15.83 -23.93
N ARG A 6 -8.28 -15.33 -24.26
CA ARG A 6 -7.94 -15.00 -25.64
C ARG A 6 -7.98 -16.30 -26.44
N ARG A 7 -8.98 -16.44 -27.31
CA ARG A 7 -8.95 -17.50 -28.30
C ARG A 7 -7.82 -17.21 -29.27
N GLU A 8 -6.93 -18.15 -29.46
CA GLU A 8 -5.91 -18.12 -30.50
C GLU A 8 -6.60 -18.02 -31.86
N THR A 9 -6.56 -16.84 -32.46
CA THR A 9 -7.04 -16.63 -33.84
C THR A 9 -5.82 -16.69 -34.77
N GLY A 10 -5.28 -17.88 -34.95
CA GLY A 10 -4.02 -18.13 -35.65
C GLY A 10 -3.96 -17.72 -37.14
N GLN A 11 -5.02 -17.25 -37.73
CA GLN A 11 -5.05 -16.93 -39.18
C GLN A 11 -4.66 -15.50 -39.56
N THR A 12 -4.76 -14.54 -38.63
CA THR A 12 -4.46 -13.11 -38.96
C THR A 12 -2.99 -12.76 -38.71
N ASP A 13 -2.20 -13.61 -38.10
CA ASP A 13 -0.85 -13.31 -37.63
C ASP A 13 0.27 -14.20 -38.25
N LEU A 14 -0.01 -14.78 -39.42
CA LEU A 14 0.90 -15.68 -40.16
C LEU A 14 2.30 -15.08 -40.42
N PHE A 15 2.43 -13.76 -40.43
CA PHE A 15 3.70 -13.06 -40.67
C PHE A 15 4.29 -12.38 -39.45
N ARG A 16 3.67 -12.57 -38.27
CA ARG A 16 4.21 -12.00 -37.01
C ARG A 16 4.94 -13.07 -36.24
N ALA A 17 6.19 -12.78 -35.88
CA ALA A 17 6.95 -13.66 -34.98
C ALA A 17 6.34 -13.63 -33.58
N ARG A 18 6.14 -14.79 -32.99
CA ARG A 18 5.65 -14.94 -31.61
C ARG A 18 6.76 -14.53 -30.62
N LEU A 19 6.38 -13.92 -29.51
CA LEU A 19 7.33 -13.48 -28.49
C LEU A 19 8.16 -14.65 -27.92
N ASP A 20 7.57 -15.85 -27.76
CA ASP A 20 8.27 -17.04 -27.28
C ASP A 20 9.36 -17.56 -28.24
N GLN A 21 9.30 -17.15 -29.50
CA GLN A 21 10.33 -17.45 -30.52
C GLN A 21 11.44 -16.39 -30.58
N ILE A 22 11.17 -15.19 -30.08
CA ILE A 22 12.12 -14.06 -30.15
C ILE A 22 12.96 -13.97 -28.87
N VAL A 23 12.35 -14.29 -27.70
CA VAL A 23 13.00 -14.11 -26.40
C VAL A 23 13.87 -15.30 -26.04
N ASP A 24 14.95 -15.06 -25.30
CA ASP A 24 15.79 -16.13 -24.75
C ASP A 24 15.01 -16.94 -23.68
N PRO A 25 14.78 -18.25 -23.88
CA PRO A 25 14.06 -19.09 -22.92
C PRO A 25 14.83 -19.29 -21.60
N SER A 26 16.13 -19.00 -21.56
CA SER A 26 16.96 -19.06 -20.35
C SER A 26 16.87 -17.82 -19.47
N HIS A 27 16.27 -16.74 -19.97
CA HIS A 27 16.14 -15.47 -19.26
C HIS A 27 15.33 -15.61 -17.96
N ALA A 28 15.73 -14.91 -16.90
CA ALA A 28 15.13 -15.02 -15.57
C ALA A 28 13.59 -14.76 -15.57
N LEU A 29 13.10 -13.74 -16.28
CA LEU A 29 11.67 -13.47 -16.39
C LEU A 29 10.90 -14.58 -17.11
N VAL A 30 11.50 -15.23 -18.12
CA VAL A 30 10.85 -16.36 -18.82
C VAL A 30 10.73 -17.56 -17.89
N LYS A 31 11.77 -17.86 -17.13
CA LYS A 31 11.73 -18.91 -16.09
C LYS A 31 10.69 -18.59 -15.02
N LEU A 32 10.64 -17.35 -14.56
CA LEU A 32 9.65 -16.90 -13.57
C LEU A 32 8.22 -16.99 -14.13
N THR A 33 7.99 -16.61 -15.39
CA THR A 33 6.68 -16.75 -16.06
C THR A 33 6.17 -18.19 -16.04
N ARG A 34 7.06 -19.17 -16.23
CA ARG A 34 6.72 -20.59 -16.21
C ARG A 34 6.52 -21.13 -14.80
N ALA A 35 7.14 -20.52 -13.80
CA ALA A 35 7.04 -20.94 -12.40
C ALA A 35 5.80 -20.41 -11.70
N ILE A 36 5.22 -19.27 -12.15
CA ILE A 36 4.00 -18.68 -11.58
C ILE A 36 2.76 -19.47 -12.02
N ASP A 37 1.89 -19.75 -11.05
CA ASP A 37 0.55 -20.28 -11.32
C ASP A 37 -0.42 -19.14 -11.65
N TRP A 38 -0.48 -18.80 -12.93
CA TRP A 38 -1.36 -17.73 -13.43
C TRP A 38 -2.83 -18.06 -13.23
N ARG A 39 -3.21 -19.34 -13.27
CA ARG A 39 -4.59 -19.79 -13.06
C ARG A 39 -5.05 -19.51 -11.63
N PHE A 40 -4.20 -19.80 -10.65
CA PHE A 40 -4.47 -19.43 -9.26
C PHE A 40 -4.74 -17.93 -9.11
N LEU A 41 -3.92 -17.06 -9.74
CA LEU A 41 -4.10 -15.62 -9.70
C LEU A 41 -5.40 -15.19 -10.43
N GLU A 42 -5.74 -15.82 -11.55
CA GLU A 42 -6.98 -15.55 -12.28
C GLU A 42 -8.22 -15.89 -11.45
N GLU A 43 -8.22 -17.03 -10.78
CA GLU A 43 -9.30 -17.43 -9.89
C GLU A 43 -9.47 -16.45 -8.72
N ARG A 44 -8.36 -16.04 -8.07
CA ARG A 44 -8.38 -15.11 -6.94
C ARG A 44 -8.82 -13.70 -7.31
N PHE A 45 -8.37 -13.20 -8.46
CA PHE A 45 -8.70 -11.85 -8.91
C PHE A 45 -10.01 -11.79 -9.70
N GLY A 46 -10.42 -12.89 -10.31
CA GLY A 46 -11.65 -12.98 -11.10
C GLY A 46 -12.94 -12.70 -10.31
N VAL A 47 -12.91 -12.95 -9.00
CA VAL A 47 -14.07 -12.76 -8.10
C VAL A 47 -14.57 -11.30 -8.06
N VAL A 48 -13.72 -10.31 -8.36
CA VAL A 48 -14.12 -8.89 -8.36
C VAL A 48 -14.85 -8.45 -9.62
N TYR A 49 -14.92 -9.30 -10.62
CA TYR A 49 -15.58 -8.98 -11.89
C TYR A 49 -16.95 -9.63 -11.93
N GLU A 50 -17.96 -8.80 -12.10
CA GLU A 50 -19.35 -9.24 -12.30
C GLU A 50 -19.65 -9.38 -13.80
N ASP A 51 -20.45 -10.37 -14.17
CA ASP A 51 -20.96 -10.49 -15.53
C ASP A 51 -22.06 -9.44 -15.76
N GLY A 52 -21.81 -8.54 -16.69
CA GLY A 52 -22.74 -7.44 -17.00
C GLY A 52 -22.39 -6.73 -18.31
N PRO A 53 -23.27 -5.85 -18.82
CA PRO A 53 -22.98 -5.05 -19.99
C PRO A 53 -21.83 -4.05 -19.70
N GLY A 54 -20.94 -3.87 -20.67
CA GLY A 54 -19.84 -2.91 -20.54
C GLY A 54 -18.58 -3.34 -21.31
N ARG A 55 -17.52 -2.52 -21.20
CA ARG A 55 -16.22 -2.85 -21.76
C ARG A 55 -15.63 -4.04 -20.99
N PRO A 56 -15.14 -5.10 -21.66
CA PRO A 56 -14.48 -6.21 -21.03
C PRO A 56 -13.31 -5.73 -20.13
N PRO A 57 -13.12 -6.31 -18.96
CA PRO A 57 -11.96 -6.00 -18.13
C PRO A 57 -10.67 -6.42 -18.83
N LEU A 58 -9.56 -5.78 -18.44
CA LEU A 58 -8.23 -6.17 -18.87
C LEU A 58 -7.91 -7.58 -18.36
N ALA A 59 -7.14 -8.33 -19.12
CA ALA A 59 -6.73 -9.67 -18.74
C ALA A 59 -6.04 -9.66 -17.35
N THR A 60 -6.41 -10.60 -16.50
CA THR A 60 -5.88 -10.68 -15.13
C THR A 60 -4.37 -10.87 -15.15
N ARG A 61 -3.86 -11.73 -16.04
CA ARG A 61 -2.42 -11.95 -16.20
C ARG A 61 -1.66 -10.67 -16.57
N LEU A 62 -2.24 -9.81 -17.45
CA LEU A 62 -1.65 -8.53 -17.78
C LEU A 62 -1.51 -7.65 -16.53
N MET A 63 -2.58 -7.50 -15.76
CA MET A 63 -2.60 -6.60 -14.60
C MET A 63 -1.76 -7.13 -13.43
N ALA A 64 -1.82 -8.44 -13.15
CA ALA A 64 -0.99 -9.10 -12.14
C ALA A 64 0.49 -9.08 -12.54
N GLY A 65 0.79 -9.36 -13.81
CA GLY A 65 2.15 -9.31 -14.36
C GLY A 65 2.76 -7.91 -14.22
N LEU A 66 2.01 -6.87 -14.58
CA LEU A 66 2.44 -5.47 -14.40
C LEU A 66 2.66 -5.12 -12.91
N ALA A 67 1.82 -5.61 -12.01
CA ALA A 67 2.01 -5.40 -10.57
C ALA A 67 3.29 -6.08 -10.06
N ILE A 68 3.57 -7.31 -10.48
CA ILE A 68 4.79 -8.02 -10.12
C ILE A 68 6.02 -7.30 -10.69
N LEU A 69 6.02 -6.95 -11.98
CA LEU A 69 7.15 -6.25 -12.63
C LEU A 69 7.43 -4.89 -11.99
N LYS A 70 6.38 -4.16 -11.60
CA LYS A 70 6.51 -2.89 -10.90
C LYS A 70 7.33 -3.03 -9.62
N HIS A 71 7.01 -4.01 -8.80
CA HIS A 71 7.69 -4.23 -7.53
C HIS A 71 9.06 -4.90 -7.70
N LEU A 72 9.18 -5.83 -8.65
CA LEU A 72 10.45 -6.50 -8.96
C LEU A 72 11.54 -5.52 -9.39
N HIS A 73 11.16 -4.48 -10.13
CA HIS A 73 12.10 -3.48 -10.68
C HIS A 73 12.00 -2.10 -10.03
N ASP A 74 11.21 -1.93 -8.97
CA ASP A 74 10.95 -0.67 -8.25
C ASP A 74 10.59 0.50 -9.18
N LEU A 75 9.59 0.27 -10.06
CA LEU A 75 9.20 1.22 -11.10
C LEU A 75 8.00 2.09 -10.70
N SER A 76 7.97 3.35 -11.17
CA SER A 76 6.73 4.12 -11.19
C SER A 76 5.74 3.55 -12.22
N ASP A 77 4.45 3.91 -12.13
CA ASP A 77 3.44 3.46 -13.10
C ASP A 77 3.76 3.96 -14.52
N GLU A 78 4.34 5.16 -14.64
CA GLU A 78 4.74 5.76 -15.91
C GLU A 78 5.89 4.98 -16.55
N VAL A 79 6.97 4.79 -15.79
CA VAL A 79 8.17 4.08 -16.27
C VAL A 79 7.86 2.60 -16.58
N LEU A 80 6.98 1.97 -15.78
CA LEU A 80 6.52 0.61 -16.06
C LEU A 80 5.84 0.52 -17.41
N CYS A 81 4.93 1.44 -17.73
CA CYS A 81 4.24 1.48 -19.02
C CYS A 81 5.20 1.71 -20.19
N GLU A 82 6.19 2.59 -20.03
CA GLU A 82 7.22 2.86 -21.03
C GLU A 82 8.09 1.61 -21.27
N ARG A 83 8.61 1.00 -20.21
CA ARG A 83 9.40 -0.24 -20.31
C ARG A 83 8.61 -1.41 -20.88
N TRP A 84 7.32 -1.52 -20.56
CA TRP A 84 6.49 -2.58 -21.10
C TRP A 84 6.37 -2.49 -22.63
N LEU A 85 6.27 -1.26 -23.20
CA LEU A 85 6.22 -1.05 -24.64
C LEU A 85 7.53 -1.43 -25.34
N GLU A 86 8.67 -1.25 -24.69
CA GLU A 86 9.99 -1.43 -25.26
C GLU A 86 10.56 -2.86 -25.05
N ASN A 87 10.05 -3.57 -24.04
CA ASN A 87 10.65 -4.82 -23.59
C ASN A 87 9.78 -6.05 -23.91
N PRO A 88 10.21 -6.91 -24.84
CA PRO A 88 9.50 -8.11 -25.22
C PRO A 88 9.37 -9.12 -24.06
N TYR A 89 10.32 -9.16 -23.13
CA TYR A 89 10.24 -10.01 -21.95
C TYR A 89 9.13 -9.56 -20.99
N PHE A 90 8.90 -8.25 -20.85
CA PHE A 90 7.80 -7.72 -20.03
C PHE A 90 6.45 -8.07 -20.64
N GLN A 91 6.34 -7.95 -21.97
CA GLN A 91 5.11 -8.30 -22.68
C GLN A 91 4.81 -9.81 -22.59
N LEU A 92 5.81 -10.66 -22.82
CA LEU A 92 5.66 -12.12 -22.65
C LEU A 92 5.28 -12.48 -21.21
N PHE A 93 5.91 -11.86 -20.20
CA PHE A 93 5.58 -12.05 -18.80
C PHE A 93 4.12 -11.73 -18.51
N CYS A 94 3.62 -10.63 -19.08
CA CYS A 94 2.24 -10.19 -18.97
C CYS A 94 1.23 -10.99 -19.83
N GLY A 95 1.69 -11.99 -20.60
CA GLY A 95 0.84 -12.89 -21.37
C GLY A 95 0.50 -12.41 -22.77
N GLU A 96 1.29 -11.47 -23.32
CA GLU A 96 1.19 -11.16 -24.74
C GLU A 96 1.84 -12.27 -25.57
N GLU A 97 1.21 -12.59 -26.66
CA GLU A 97 1.70 -13.60 -27.61
C GLU A 97 2.57 -12.94 -28.69
N PHE A 98 2.16 -11.77 -29.15
CA PHE A 98 2.85 -10.98 -30.15
C PHE A 98 3.27 -9.63 -29.60
N PHE A 99 4.33 -9.04 -30.14
CA PHE A 99 4.82 -7.76 -29.69
C PHE A 99 3.80 -6.64 -29.92
N GLN A 100 3.52 -5.87 -28.90
CA GLN A 100 2.56 -4.76 -28.90
C GLN A 100 3.33 -3.43 -28.96
N HIS A 101 2.97 -2.57 -29.92
CA HIS A 101 3.56 -1.24 -30.08
C HIS A 101 2.76 -0.15 -29.35
N GLN A 102 1.62 -0.49 -28.77
CA GLN A 102 0.75 0.43 -28.05
C GLN A 102 0.23 -0.22 -26.76
N LEU A 103 0.03 0.61 -25.72
CA LEU A 103 -0.56 0.12 -24.47
C LEU A 103 -2.03 -0.29 -24.72
N PRO A 104 -2.44 -1.51 -24.35
CA PRO A 104 -3.84 -1.95 -24.48
C PRO A 104 -4.75 -1.31 -23.44
N PHE A 105 -4.22 -0.45 -22.54
CA PHE A 105 -4.93 0.16 -21.43
C PHE A 105 -4.46 1.60 -21.17
N ASP A 106 -5.27 2.39 -20.47
CA ASP A 106 -4.89 3.69 -19.94
C ASP A 106 -4.08 3.53 -18.63
N ARG A 107 -3.06 4.37 -18.40
CA ARG A 107 -2.19 4.32 -17.19
C ARG A 107 -2.99 4.37 -15.88
N SER A 108 -4.10 5.11 -15.84
CA SER A 108 -4.97 5.15 -14.67
C SER A 108 -5.63 3.81 -14.33
N SER A 109 -5.64 2.86 -15.26
CA SER A 109 -6.16 1.50 -15.05
C SER A 109 -5.38 0.74 -13.99
N LEU A 110 -4.07 0.97 -13.85
CA LEU A 110 -3.24 0.38 -12.80
C LEU A 110 -3.72 0.82 -11.40
N THR A 111 -3.95 2.11 -11.21
CA THR A 111 -4.46 2.65 -9.95
C THR A 111 -5.87 2.14 -9.64
N ARG A 112 -6.76 2.15 -10.64
CA ARG A 112 -8.14 1.64 -10.49
C ARG A 112 -8.15 0.15 -10.16
N TRP A 113 -7.27 -0.64 -10.78
CA TRP A 113 -7.14 -2.06 -10.52
C TRP A 113 -6.70 -2.32 -9.08
N ARG A 114 -5.62 -1.66 -8.60
CA ARG A 114 -5.17 -1.79 -7.21
C ARG A 114 -6.26 -1.43 -6.20
N GLN A 115 -7.02 -0.37 -6.45
CA GLN A 115 -8.14 0.03 -5.58
C GLN A 115 -9.27 -1.02 -5.56
N ARG A 116 -9.54 -1.67 -6.69
CA ARG A 116 -10.55 -2.71 -6.81
C ARG A 116 -10.13 -4.01 -6.13
N MET A 117 -8.86 -4.39 -6.23
CA MET A 117 -8.34 -5.62 -5.62
C MET A 117 -8.41 -5.58 -4.10
N GLY A 118 -8.08 -4.46 -3.49
CA GLY A 118 -8.01 -4.36 -2.04
C GLY A 118 -6.84 -5.15 -1.44
N GLU A 119 -6.75 -5.16 -0.09
CA GLU A 119 -5.66 -5.80 0.65
C GLU A 119 -5.69 -7.33 0.50
N ASP A 120 -6.85 -7.94 0.76
CA ASP A 120 -6.99 -9.41 0.82
C ASP A 120 -6.57 -10.13 -0.47
N ARG A 121 -6.82 -9.49 -1.63
CA ARG A 121 -6.47 -10.07 -2.93
C ARG A 121 -5.03 -9.82 -3.31
N LEU A 122 -4.45 -8.69 -2.91
CA LEU A 122 -3.04 -8.42 -3.12
C LEU A 122 -2.15 -9.38 -2.31
N VAL A 123 -2.63 -9.89 -1.18
CA VAL A 123 -1.98 -10.97 -0.42
C VAL A 123 -1.80 -12.24 -1.25
N ALA A 124 -2.68 -12.51 -2.23
CA ALA A 124 -2.51 -13.64 -3.14
C ALA A 124 -1.23 -13.58 -3.98
N LEU A 125 -0.73 -12.36 -4.31
CA LEU A 125 0.58 -12.21 -4.97
C LEU A 125 1.72 -12.66 -4.05
N LEU A 126 1.65 -12.33 -2.77
CA LEU A 126 2.64 -12.79 -1.79
C LEU A 126 2.56 -14.31 -1.63
N GLN A 127 1.36 -14.87 -1.50
CA GLN A 127 1.15 -16.31 -1.40
C GLN A 127 1.75 -17.05 -2.61
N GLU A 128 1.49 -16.54 -3.82
CA GLU A 128 2.05 -17.14 -5.05
C GLU A 128 3.57 -17.01 -5.08
N SER A 129 4.16 -15.89 -4.62
CA SER A 129 5.62 -15.74 -4.56
C SER A 129 6.28 -16.78 -3.64
N LEU A 130 5.66 -17.11 -2.51
CA LEU A 130 6.12 -18.17 -1.60
C LEU A 130 5.96 -19.56 -2.23
N SER A 131 4.86 -19.79 -2.95
CA SER A 131 4.62 -21.03 -3.69
C SER A 131 5.66 -21.23 -4.80
N VAL A 132 6.00 -20.18 -5.54
CA VAL A 132 7.09 -20.19 -6.54
C VAL A 132 8.43 -20.51 -5.88
N ALA A 133 8.76 -19.87 -4.75
CA ALA A 133 10.00 -20.13 -4.03
C ALA A 133 10.12 -21.60 -3.61
N THR A 134 9.03 -22.21 -3.18
CA THR A 134 8.98 -23.62 -2.79
C THR A 134 9.09 -24.55 -4.01
N ARG A 135 8.32 -24.31 -5.08
CA ARG A 135 8.36 -25.10 -6.31
C ARG A 135 9.73 -25.08 -7.00
N THR A 136 10.41 -23.95 -6.96
CA THR A 136 11.75 -23.80 -7.56
C THR A 136 12.88 -24.27 -6.66
N GLY A 137 12.60 -24.67 -5.41
CA GLY A 137 13.60 -25.08 -4.43
C GLY A 137 14.43 -23.92 -3.87
N ALA A 138 13.98 -22.67 -4.07
CA ALA A 138 14.59 -21.48 -3.47
C ALA A 138 14.36 -21.40 -1.96
N ALA A 139 13.24 -21.97 -1.48
CA ALA A 139 12.93 -22.18 -0.07
C ALA A 139 12.31 -23.56 0.13
N LYS A 140 12.44 -24.10 1.34
CA LYS A 140 11.76 -25.34 1.76
C LYS A 140 10.58 -24.98 2.66
N PRO A 141 9.47 -25.75 2.67
CA PRO A 141 8.35 -25.53 3.59
C PRO A 141 8.80 -25.49 5.06
N ALA A 142 9.82 -26.26 5.44
CA ALA A 142 10.38 -26.27 6.78
C ALA A 142 11.04 -24.95 7.18
N ASP A 143 11.54 -24.16 6.23
CA ASP A 143 12.18 -22.86 6.49
C ASP A 143 11.18 -21.85 7.06
N PHE A 144 9.90 -21.97 6.71
CA PHE A 144 8.83 -21.08 7.17
C PHE A 144 8.23 -21.47 8.53
N ARG A 145 8.58 -22.62 9.11
CA ARG A 145 8.08 -23.04 10.43
C ARG A 145 8.72 -22.26 11.59
N GLN A 146 9.83 -21.59 11.34
CA GLN A 146 10.50 -20.73 12.32
C GLN A 146 10.64 -19.33 11.73
N VAL A 147 10.03 -18.34 12.37
CA VAL A 147 9.94 -16.98 11.82
C VAL A 147 10.38 -15.93 12.83
N ILE A 148 10.83 -14.80 12.32
CA ILE A 148 10.99 -13.55 13.06
C ILE A 148 9.77 -12.70 12.71
N ALA A 149 9.01 -12.26 13.71
CA ALA A 149 7.94 -11.29 13.56
C ALA A 149 8.33 -9.96 14.18
N ASP A 150 8.21 -8.89 13.41
CA ASP A 150 8.51 -7.53 13.87
C ASP A 150 7.46 -6.55 13.32
N THR A 151 7.34 -5.39 13.96
CA THR A 151 6.49 -4.31 13.48
C THR A 151 7.32 -3.14 12.98
N THR A 152 6.93 -2.63 11.82
CA THR A 152 7.52 -1.42 11.24
C THR A 152 6.44 -0.44 10.84
N VAL A 153 6.84 0.75 10.39
CA VAL A 153 5.93 1.75 9.85
C VAL A 153 6.11 1.80 8.34
N GLN A 154 5.03 1.50 7.61
CA GLN A 154 4.96 1.80 6.19
C GLN A 154 4.71 3.29 6.05
N GLU A 155 5.77 4.05 5.83
CA GLU A 155 5.68 5.50 5.70
C GLU A 155 4.91 5.90 4.43
N LYS A 156 4.11 6.94 4.53
CA LYS A 156 3.44 7.56 3.38
C LYS A 156 4.14 8.87 3.02
N ALA A 157 4.26 9.14 1.73
CA ALA A 157 4.81 10.39 1.21
C ALA A 157 3.87 11.58 1.52
N ILE A 158 3.92 12.07 2.75
CA ILE A 158 3.17 13.23 3.20
C ILE A 158 4.11 14.36 3.61
N THR A 159 3.70 15.61 3.40
CA THR A 159 4.40 16.74 4.01
C THR A 159 4.18 16.75 5.50
N PHE A 160 5.21 17.09 6.29
CA PHE A 160 5.11 17.17 7.75
C PHE A 160 3.84 17.91 8.17
N PRO A 161 2.91 17.25 8.88
CA PRO A 161 1.60 17.81 9.19
C PRO A 161 1.70 18.85 10.31
N THR A 162 1.22 20.04 10.02
CA THR A 162 0.95 21.07 11.02
C THR A 162 -0.52 21.47 10.94
N ASP A 163 -1.11 21.87 12.05
CA ASP A 163 -2.53 22.30 12.09
C ASP A 163 -2.82 23.37 11.05
N ALA A 164 -1.88 24.32 10.87
CA ALA A 164 -2.01 25.37 9.87
C ALA A 164 -2.10 24.82 8.43
N LYS A 165 -1.19 23.92 8.06
CA LYS A 165 -1.18 23.28 6.74
C LYS A 165 -2.44 22.45 6.51
N LEU A 166 -2.88 21.69 7.51
CA LEU A 166 -4.08 20.85 7.42
C LEU A 166 -5.35 21.72 7.25
N MET A 167 -5.53 22.76 8.07
CA MET A 167 -6.67 23.68 7.95
C MET A 167 -6.69 24.41 6.61
N HIS A 168 -5.52 24.87 6.15
CA HIS A 168 -5.39 25.53 4.86
C HIS A 168 -5.78 24.62 3.71
N ARG A 169 -5.21 23.40 3.66
CA ARG A 169 -5.50 22.39 2.62
C ARG A 169 -6.96 21.91 2.65
N ALA A 170 -7.54 21.74 3.83
CA ALA A 170 -8.96 21.38 3.97
C ALA A 170 -9.86 22.46 3.34
N ARG A 171 -9.57 23.74 3.62
CA ARG A 171 -10.27 24.85 2.99
C ARG A 171 -10.10 24.85 1.47
N GLU A 172 -8.86 24.69 0.97
CA GLU A 172 -8.59 24.68 -0.48
C GLU A 172 -9.32 23.54 -1.17
N ARG A 173 -9.34 22.35 -0.56
CA ARG A 173 -10.05 21.18 -1.11
C ARG A 173 -11.55 21.45 -1.22
N LEU A 174 -12.17 22.00 -0.18
CA LEU A 174 -13.59 22.35 -0.21
C LEU A 174 -13.90 23.44 -1.25
N VAL A 175 -13.07 24.47 -1.35
CA VAL A 175 -13.24 25.56 -2.34
C VAL A 175 -13.08 25.02 -3.78
N ARG A 176 -12.10 24.16 -4.01
CA ARG A 176 -11.90 23.53 -5.32
C ARG A 176 -13.10 22.67 -5.71
N LEU A 177 -13.57 21.83 -4.80
CA LEU A 177 -14.73 20.96 -5.04
C LEU A 177 -16.00 21.81 -5.28
N ALA A 178 -16.20 22.86 -4.51
CA ALA A 178 -17.31 23.80 -4.72
C ALA A 178 -17.27 24.43 -6.13
N LYS A 179 -16.09 24.84 -6.59
CA LYS A 179 -15.91 25.37 -7.96
C LYS A 179 -16.21 24.30 -9.02
N GLN A 180 -15.78 23.06 -8.83
CA GLN A 180 -16.02 21.96 -9.77
C GLN A 180 -17.50 21.63 -9.92
N HIS A 181 -18.28 21.75 -8.86
CA HIS A 181 -19.73 21.48 -8.86
C HIS A 181 -20.59 22.75 -8.98
N GLY A 182 -20.02 23.90 -9.37
CA GLY A 182 -20.78 25.13 -9.56
C GLY A 182 -21.36 25.75 -8.27
N VAL A 183 -20.92 25.29 -7.10
CA VAL A 183 -21.40 25.84 -5.81
C VAL A 183 -20.73 27.17 -5.52
N SER A 184 -21.47 28.26 -5.65
CA SER A 184 -21.00 29.62 -5.40
C SER A 184 -20.78 29.85 -3.92
N LEU A 185 -19.57 30.13 -3.46
CA LEU A 185 -19.23 30.41 -2.06
C LEU A 185 -19.25 31.92 -1.79
N ARG A 186 -19.72 32.32 -0.59
CA ARG A 186 -19.66 33.74 -0.13
C ARG A 186 -18.23 34.26 -0.08
N GLN A 187 -17.30 33.40 0.44
CA GLN A 187 -15.88 33.72 0.56
C GLN A 187 -15.03 32.45 0.42
N SER A 188 -14.03 32.50 -0.44
CA SER A 188 -13.06 31.41 -0.61
C SER A 188 -11.84 31.51 0.31
N TYR A 189 -11.53 32.73 0.79
CA TYR A 189 -10.35 33.05 1.59
C TYR A 189 -9.00 32.64 0.97
N THR A 190 -8.90 32.53 -0.34
CA THR A 190 -7.72 31.97 -1.03
C THR A 190 -6.46 32.77 -0.74
N ARG A 191 -6.47 34.10 -0.98
CA ARG A 191 -5.31 34.99 -0.74
C ARG A 191 -4.98 35.11 0.74
N VAL A 192 -5.99 35.37 1.56
CA VAL A 192 -5.81 35.59 3.01
C VAL A 192 -5.36 34.30 3.71
N GLY A 193 -5.89 33.15 3.32
CA GLY A 193 -5.51 31.85 3.87
C GLY A 193 -4.04 31.52 3.59
N LYS A 194 -3.55 31.77 2.37
CA LYS A 194 -2.13 31.57 2.01
C LYS A 194 -1.20 32.47 2.83
N ARG A 195 -1.56 33.75 3.00
CA ARG A 195 -0.80 34.69 3.85
C ARG A 195 -0.75 34.25 5.32
N LEU A 196 -1.89 33.79 5.86
CA LEU A 196 -1.95 33.29 7.24
C LEU A 196 -1.15 32.00 7.44
N LEU A 197 -1.08 31.13 6.42
CA LEU A 197 -0.23 29.94 6.47
C LEU A 197 1.24 30.32 6.65
N ILE A 198 1.73 31.31 5.89
CA ILE A 198 3.10 31.83 6.02
C ILE A 198 3.30 32.46 7.41
N GLN A 199 2.35 33.28 7.88
CA GLN A 199 2.40 33.91 9.21
C GLN A 199 2.31 32.92 10.37
N SER A 200 1.90 31.67 10.15
CA SER A 200 1.87 30.61 11.18
C SER A 200 3.23 29.96 11.46
N GLN A 201 4.23 30.21 10.64
CA GLN A 201 5.57 29.64 10.82
C GLN A 201 6.34 30.26 11.99
N PRO A 202 6.38 31.61 12.19
CA PRO A 202 7.02 32.19 13.36
C PRO A 202 6.24 31.92 14.64
N PHE A 203 6.91 31.41 15.67
CA PHE A 203 6.29 31.01 16.96
C PHE A 203 5.42 32.11 17.61
N LYS A 204 5.89 33.35 17.63
CA LYS A 204 5.19 34.49 18.26
C LYS A 204 3.81 34.79 17.64
N ARG A 205 3.58 34.45 16.37
CA ARG A 205 2.33 34.76 15.64
C ARG A 205 1.47 33.56 15.34
N ALA A 206 2.00 32.34 15.58
CA ALA A 206 1.38 31.09 15.21
C ALA A 206 -0.05 30.93 15.75
N ASN A 207 -0.27 31.16 17.04
CA ASN A 207 -1.58 30.97 17.68
C ASN A 207 -2.68 31.90 17.12
N ARG A 208 -2.33 33.14 16.78
CA ARG A 208 -3.28 34.07 16.17
C ARG A 208 -3.63 33.65 14.75
N ALA A 209 -2.65 33.26 13.97
CA ALA A 209 -2.83 32.75 12.60
C ALA A 209 -3.67 31.46 12.59
N LEU A 210 -3.39 30.51 13.48
CA LEU A 210 -4.14 29.26 13.63
C LEU A 210 -5.62 29.52 13.97
N ARG A 211 -5.90 30.39 14.93
CA ARG A 211 -7.28 30.77 15.26
C ARG A 211 -8.02 31.33 14.04
N ARG A 212 -7.38 32.21 13.27
CA ARG A 212 -7.99 32.78 12.05
C ARG A 212 -8.20 31.75 10.96
N LEU A 213 -7.23 30.83 10.74
CA LEU A 213 -7.38 29.73 9.78
C LEU A 213 -8.54 28.79 10.17
N ARG A 214 -8.67 28.46 11.47
CA ARG A 214 -9.78 27.67 12.00
C ARG A 214 -11.14 28.34 11.77
N THR A 215 -11.23 29.65 12.02
CA THR A 215 -12.44 30.44 11.76
C THR A 215 -12.82 30.46 10.29
N MET A 216 -11.85 30.66 9.39
CA MET A 216 -12.08 30.64 7.94
C MET A 216 -12.54 29.28 7.45
N LEU A 217 -11.88 28.20 7.89
CA LEU A 217 -12.29 26.84 7.57
C LEU A 217 -13.73 26.58 8.05
N GLY A 218 -14.06 26.96 9.28
CA GLY A 218 -15.41 26.81 9.82
C GLY A 218 -16.48 27.59 9.03
N ARG A 219 -16.14 28.79 8.54
CA ARG A 219 -17.05 29.55 7.66
C ARG A 219 -17.29 28.86 6.33
N VAL A 220 -16.24 28.35 5.68
CA VAL A 220 -16.36 27.60 4.43
C VAL A 220 -17.15 26.33 4.62
N ILE A 221 -16.89 25.56 5.70
CA ILE A 221 -17.65 24.34 6.02
C ILE A 221 -19.16 24.64 6.14
N ARG A 222 -19.54 25.67 6.91
CA ARG A 222 -20.94 26.04 7.08
C ARG A 222 -21.60 26.57 5.80
N ASP A 223 -20.87 27.32 4.99
CA ASP A 223 -21.39 27.87 3.73
C ASP A 223 -21.64 26.74 2.71
N VAL A 224 -20.67 25.81 2.54
CA VAL A 224 -20.83 24.62 1.70
C VAL A 224 -22.01 23.79 2.20
N ALA A 225 -22.03 23.39 3.49
CA ALA A 225 -23.05 22.51 4.04
C ALA A 225 -24.48 23.07 3.82
N ARG A 226 -24.67 24.39 3.98
CA ARG A 226 -25.96 25.05 3.73
C ARG A 226 -26.39 24.98 2.28
N LYS A 227 -25.43 25.17 1.34
CA LYS A 227 -25.73 25.24 -0.09
C LYS A 227 -25.98 23.91 -0.74
N ILE A 228 -25.41 22.84 -0.21
CA ILE A 228 -25.62 21.48 -0.74
C ILE A 228 -26.78 20.75 -0.07
N ALA A 229 -27.38 21.31 1.00
CA ALA A 229 -28.42 20.62 1.80
C ALA A 229 -29.64 20.19 1.00
N ALA A 230 -29.99 20.94 -0.05
CA ALA A 230 -31.16 20.67 -0.89
C ALA A 230 -30.87 19.71 -2.06
N CYS A 231 -29.61 19.29 -2.28
CA CYS A 231 -29.21 18.45 -3.41
C CYS A 231 -28.52 17.16 -2.89
N PRO A 232 -29.17 15.99 -2.93
CA PRO A 232 -28.61 14.72 -2.43
C PRO A 232 -27.30 14.33 -3.12
N GLU A 233 -27.19 14.51 -4.42
CA GLU A 233 -25.96 14.19 -5.19
C GLU A 233 -24.76 15.02 -4.73
N LEU A 234 -24.98 16.31 -4.50
CA LEU A 234 -23.95 17.19 -3.96
C LEU A 234 -23.62 16.80 -2.51
N ALA A 235 -24.62 16.47 -1.71
CA ALA A 235 -24.41 16.04 -0.33
C ALA A 235 -23.50 14.81 -0.27
N GLU A 236 -23.71 13.82 -1.15
CA GLU A 236 -22.87 12.63 -1.27
C GLU A 236 -21.44 12.99 -1.70
N ALA A 237 -21.27 13.76 -2.77
CA ALA A 237 -19.96 14.18 -3.27
C ALA A 237 -19.12 14.93 -2.23
N PHE A 238 -19.76 15.72 -1.37
CA PHE A 238 -19.13 16.51 -0.32
C PHE A 238 -19.04 15.78 1.04
N ALA A 239 -19.70 14.64 1.25
CA ALA A 239 -19.79 13.96 2.55
C ALA A 239 -18.40 13.70 3.17
N ARG A 240 -17.53 12.98 2.45
CA ARG A 240 -16.18 12.66 2.91
C ARG A 240 -15.29 13.89 3.08
N PRO A 241 -15.20 14.84 2.12
CA PRO A 241 -14.44 16.08 2.29
C PRO A 241 -14.89 16.93 3.47
N LEU A 242 -16.20 17.08 3.71
CA LEU A 242 -16.73 17.83 4.84
C LEU A 242 -16.42 17.15 6.18
N THR A 243 -16.56 15.83 6.26
CA THR A 243 -16.23 15.07 7.47
C THR A 243 -14.77 15.24 7.85
N LEU A 244 -13.85 15.09 6.89
CA LEU A 244 -12.42 15.33 7.13
C LEU A 244 -12.11 16.76 7.52
N ALA A 245 -12.74 17.74 6.85
CA ALA A 245 -12.53 19.16 7.16
C ALA A 245 -13.04 19.54 8.56
N ARG A 246 -14.20 19.01 8.99
CA ARG A 246 -14.72 19.17 10.36
C ARG A 246 -13.73 18.58 11.36
N ARG A 247 -13.26 17.35 11.13
CA ARG A 247 -12.30 16.69 12.01
C ARG A 247 -10.99 17.49 12.14
N VAL A 248 -10.41 17.96 11.02
CA VAL A 248 -9.21 18.83 11.03
C VAL A 248 -9.47 20.14 11.78
N LYS A 249 -10.68 20.73 11.67
CA LYS A 249 -11.03 21.95 12.39
C LYS A 249 -11.10 21.73 13.89
N ASP A 250 -11.64 20.59 14.32
CA ASP A 250 -11.99 20.34 15.72
C ASP A 250 -10.86 19.64 16.49
N GLN A 251 -9.98 18.87 15.83
CA GLN A 251 -8.83 18.20 16.47
C GLN A 251 -7.86 19.18 17.14
N ARG A 252 -7.29 18.76 18.26
CA ARG A 252 -6.30 19.52 19.02
C ARG A 252 -4.96 18.76 19.12
N GLN A 253 -3.85 19.48 19.23
CA GLN A 253 -2.51 18.88 19.25
C GLN A 253 -2.31 17.84 20.37
N ARG A 254 -2.84 18.08 21.56
CA ARG A 254 -2.68 17.20 22.73
C ARG A 254 -3.85 16.25 22.95
N GLU A 255 -4.82 16.22 22.05
CA GLU A 255 -5.97 15.32 22.13
C GLU A 255 -5.54 13.87 21.88
N ARG A 256 -6.06 12.95 22.68
CA ARG A 256 -5.89 11.51 22.47
C ARG A 256 -6.89 11.01 21.43
N GLY A 257 -6.55 9.92 20.73
CA GLY A 257 -7.39 9.28 19.73
C GLY A 257 -6.96 9.57 18.29
N ARG A 258 -7.75 9.09 17.34
CA ARG A 258 -7.43 9.12 15.92
C ARG A 258 -7.50 10.54 15.35
N LYS A 259 -6.40 11.07 14.87
CA LYS A 259 -6.27 12.37 14.21
C LYS A 259 -6.09 12.23 12.71
N VAL A 260 -6.39 13.30 11.98
CA VAL A 260 -6.08 13.41 10.56
C VAL A 260 -4.72 14.09 10.40
N TYR A 261 -3.77 13.38 9.82
CA TYR A 261 -2.43 13.91 9.50
C TYR A 261 -2.28 14.22 8.02
N SER A 262 -3.12 13.63 7.17
CA SER A 262 -3.17 13.93 5.73
C SER A 262 -4.61 13.85 5.22
N LEU A 263 -4.97 14.78 4.31
CA LEU A 263 -6.30 14.79 3.69
C LEU A 263 -6.40 13.84 2.48
N HIS A 264 -5.29 13.53 1.82
CA HIS A 264 -5.27 12.58 0.71
C HIS A 264 -5.09 11.14 1.19
N ALA A 265 -4.44 10.95 2.34
CA ALA A 265 -4.23 9.66 2.98
C ALA A 265 -4.69 9.74 4.45
N PRO A 266 -6.01 9.73 4.73
CA PRO A 266 -6.56 9.91 6.08
C PRO A 266 -6.29 8.73 7.01
N GLU A 267 -5.84 7.60 6.47
CA GLU A 267 -5.38 6.41 7.19
C GLU A 267 -4.04 6.61 7.90
N VAL A 268 -3.26 7.63 7.51
CA VAL A 268 -1.94 7.90 8.09
C VAL A 268 -2.05 8.21 9.58
N GLU A 269 -1.22 7.54 10.35
CA GLU A 269 -1.06 7.72 11.79
C GLU A 269 0.30 8.31 12.12
N CYS A 270 0.43 8.90 13.29
CA CYS A 270 1.68 9.42 13.84
C CYS A 270 2.23 8.39 14.85
N ILE A 271 3.29 7.71 14.49
CA ILE A 271 3.87 6.63 15.28
C ILE A 271 5.18 7.11 15.88
N GLY A 272 5.27 7.07 17.23
CA GLY A 272 6.48 7.43 17.96
C GLY A 272 7.50 6.29 17.85
N LYS A 273 8.73 6.59 17.45
CA LYS A 273 9.83 5.62 17.34
C LYS A 273 10.91 5.77 18.40
N GLY A 274 10.81 6.76 19.28
CA GLY A 274 11.81 7.01 20.32
C GLY A 274 13.22 7.36 19.81
N LYS A 275 13.38 7.62 18.50
CA LYS A 275 14.67 8.01 17.91
C LYS A 275 14.86 9.52 18.02
N ALA A 276 16.01 9.98 18.52
CA ALA A 276 16.27 11.41 18.73
C ALA A 276 16.19 12.24 17.44
N HIS A 277 16.71 11.73 16.33
CA HIS A 277 16.72 12.44 15.03
C HIS A 277 15.39 12.36 14.26
N LYS A 278 14.56 11.33 14.53
CA LYS A 278 13.27 11.11 13.87
C LYS A 278 12.26 10.57 14.87
N PRO A 279 11.73 11.42 15.77
CA PRO A 279 10.88 10.96 16.86
C PRO A 279 9.52 10.43 16.39
N PHE A 280 9.04 10.86 15.22
CA PHE A 280 7.75 10.48 14.68
C PHE A 280 7.88 10.00 13.23
N GLU A 281 7.20 8.92 12.91
CA GLU A 281 6.98 8.42 11.55
C GLU A 281 5.49 8.52 11.20
N PHE A 282 5.21 8.92 9.97
CA PHE A 282 3.82 9.11 9.49
C PHE A 282 3.49 8.05 8.45
N GLY A 283 2.64 7.12 8.82
CA GLY A 283 2.28 5.99 7.99
C GLY A 283 1.27 5.09 8.67
N VAL A 284 1.26 3.84 8.27
CA VAL A 284 0.48 2.77 8.92
C VAL A 284 1.46 1.77 9.51
N LYS A 285 1.20 1.32 10.75
CA LYS A 285 1.96 0.24 11.35
C LYS A 285 1.67 -1.05 10.59
N VAL A 286 2.71 -1.81 10.29
CA VAL A 286 2.61 -3.11 9.63
C VAL A 286 3.39 -4.15 10.43
N SER A 287 2.87 -5.36 10.52
CA SER A 287 3.61 -6.53 10.97
C SER A 287 4.20 -7.23 9.76
N VAL A 288 5.46 -7.62 9.86
CA VAL A 288 6.18 -8.37 8.85
C VAL A 288 6.77 -9.60 9.49
N ALA A 289 6.56 -10.77 8.88
CA ALA A 289 7.20 -12.00 9.31
C ALA A 289 8.14 -12.52 8.21
N THR A 290 9.33 -12.94 8.62
CA THR A 290 10.37 -13.51 7.75
C THR A 290 10.89 -14.81 8.33
N PRO A 291 11.35 -15.79 7.52
CA PRO A 291 12.04 -16.97 8.03
C PRO A 291 13.17 -16.61 8.98
N LEU A 292 13.34 -17.40 10.05
CA LEU A 292 14.40 -17.19 11.04
C LEU A 292 15.80 -17.30 10.42
N ASN A 293 15.97 -18.24 9.53
CA ASN A 293 17.22 -18.48 8.80
C ASN A 293 17.04 -18.06 7.33
N ARG A 294 18.13 -17.63 6.72
CA ARG A 294 18.15 -17.32 5.30
C ARG A 294 17.93 -18.59 4.47
N CYS A 295 16.93 -18.56 3.59
CA CYS A 295 16.65 -19.64 2.66
C CYS A 295 17.72 -19.68 1.54
N ARG A 296 17.74 -20.77 0.75
CA ARG A 296 18.66 -20.92 -0.39
C ARG A 296 18.53 -19.79 -1.42
N GLY A 297 17.29 -19.34 -1.70
CA GLY A 297 17.01 -18.24 -2.62
C GLY A 297 17.12 -16.83 -2.02
N GLY A 298 17.45 -16.72 -0.74
CA GLY A 298 17.55 -15.43 -0.05
C GLY A 298 16.64 -15.32 1.17
N GLN A 299 16.36 -14.08 1.61
CA GLN A 299 15.42 -13.83 2.68
C GLN A 299 14.04 -13.52 2.09
N PHE A 300 13.04 -14.32 2.46
CA PHE A 300 11.67 -14.14 2.02
C PHE A 300 10.84 -13.37 3.06
N VAL A 301 9.81 -12.69 2.60
CA VAL A 301 8.73 -12.20 3.46
C VAL A 301 7.65 -13.26 3.48
N ALA A 302 7.44 -13.87 4.66
CA ALA A 302 6.45 -14.93 4.84
C ALA A 302 5.03 -14.37 5.06
N HIS A 303 4.92 -13.16 5.64
CA HIS A 303 3.63 -12.54 5.92
C HIS A 303 3.76 -11.03 6.11
N VAL A 304 2.75 -10.29 5.66
CA VAL A 304 2.60 -8.84 5.90
C VAL A 304 1.15 -8.57 6.29
N LYS A 305 0.95 -7.78 7.34
CA LYS A 305 -0.38 -7.34 7.77
C LYS A 305 -0.38 -5.89 8.21
N ALA A 306 -1.31 -5.10 7.68
CA ALA A 306 -1.56 -3.75 8.15
C ALA A 306 -2.21 -3.76 9.54
N LEU A 307 -1.77 -2.87 10.42
CA LEU A 307 -2.19 -2.78 11.82
C LEU A 307 -2.71 -1.36 12.11
N PRO A 308 -3.91 -1.01 11.60
CA PRO A 308 -4.48 0.30 11.85
C PRO A 308 -4.80 0.51 13.34
N GLY A 309 -4.69 1.75 13.82
CA GLY A 309 -4.88 2.09 15.23
C GLY A 309 -3.63 1.98 16.08
N ASN A 310 -2.48 1.67 15.48
CA ASN A 310 -1.18 1.52 16.15
C ASN A 310 -1.28 0.66 17.42
N PRO A 311 -1.77 -0.60 17.33
CA PRO A 311 -1.90 -1.47 18.48
C PRO A 311 -0.55 -1.75 19.13
N TYR A 312 -0.55 -2.16 20.41
CA TYR A 312 0.64 -2.65 21.08
C TYR A 312 1.18 -3.92 20.39
N ASP A 313 2.50 -4.02 20.21
CA ASP A 313 3.12 -5.08 19.39
C ASP A 313 2.75 -6.48 19.87
N GLY A 314 2.78 -6.72 21.17
CA GLY A 314 2.42 -8.01 21.75
C GLY A 314 0.98 -8.46 21.48
N HIS A 315 0.03 -7.53 21.34
CA HIS A 315 -1.37 -7.86 21.03
C HIS A 315 -1.57 -8.28 19.57
N THR A 316 -0.62 -7.98 18.68
CA THR A 316 -0.74 -8.27 17.25
C THR A 316 -0.56 -9.75 16.94
N LEU A 317 0.19 -10.49 17.77
CA LEU A 317 0.48 -11.91 17.55
C LEU A 317 -0.78 -12.78 17.51
N ALA A 318 -1.81 -12.46 18.28
CA ALA A 318 -3.08 -13.18 18.26
C ALA A 318 -3.73 -13.23 16.86
N SER A 319 -3.50 -12.21 16.04
CA SER A 319 -4.05 -12.14 14.69
C SER A 319 -3.03 -12.43 13.58
N VAL A 320 -1.74 -12.28 13.86
CA VAL A 320 -0.66 -12.50 12.90
C VAL A 320 -0.32 -13.97 12.78
N ILE A 321 -0.24 -14.71 13.90
CA ILE A 321 0.12 -16.14 13.89
C ILE A 321 -0.86 -16.96 13.06
N PRO A 322 -2.18 -16.94 13.30
CA PRO A 322 -3.12 -17.71 12.51
C PRO A 322 -3.13 -17.35 11.02
N ALA A 323 -2.98 -16.05 10.71
CA ALA A 323 -2.92 -15.57 9.33
C ALA A 323 -1.66 -16.05 8.61
N LEU A 324 -0.53 -16.10 9.31
CA LEU A 324 0.74 -16.61 8.80
C LEU A 324 0.65 -18.11 8.56
N GLU A 325 0.14 -18.90 9.51
CA GLU A 325 -0.05 -20.36 9.39
C GLU A 325 -0.98 -20.70 8.20
N ALA A 326 -2.05 -19.96 8.04
CA ALA A 326 -2.94 -20.11 6.89
C ALA A 326 -2.24 -19.81 5.55
N MET A 327 -1.30 -18.85 5.54
CA MET A 327 -0.55 -18.49 4.34
C MET A 327 0.50 -19.53 3.97
N ILE A 328 1.24 -20.06 4.95
CA ILE A 328 2.31 -21.05 4.71
C ILE A 328 1.77 -22.49 4.62
N GLY A 329 0.51 -22.72 5.02
CA GLY A 329 -0.12 -24.04 5.05
C GLY A 329 0.48 -25.01 6.07
N ALA A 330 1.12 -24.51 7.13
CA ALA A 330 1.77 -25.30 8.17
C ALA A 330 1.78 -24.57 9.52
N GLU A 331 1.77 -25.34 10.61
CA GLU A 331 1.91 -24.81 11.97
C GLU A 331 3.32 -24.26 12.21
N LEU A 332 3.38 -23.17 12.96
CA LEU A 332 4.63 -22.54 13.37
C LEU A 332 5.24 -23.29 14.56
N ALA A 333 6.52 -23.68 14.44
CA ALA A 333 7.27 -24.25 15.54
C ALA A 333 7.87 -23.19 16.46
N ARG A 334 8.22 -22.00 15.91
CA ARG A 334 8.86 -20.93 16.67
C ARG A 334 8.58 -19.55 16.06
N VAL A 335 8.27 -18.59 16.93
CA VAL A 335 8.19 -17.18 16.58
C VAL A 335 9.19 -16.40 17.44
N VAL A 336 10.12 -15.70 16.81
CA VAL A 336 11.09 -14.83 17.48
C VAL A 336 10.63 -13.39 17.33
N THR A 337 10.56 -12.66 18.44
CA THR A 337 10.15 -11.25 18.49
C THR A 337 11.17 -10.42 19.25
N ASP A 338 11.09 -9.11 19.17
CA ASP A 338 11.89 -8.23 20.00
C ASP A 338 11.32 -8.12 21.44
N ALA A 339 12.03 -7.41 22.31
CA ALA A 339 11.61 -7.20 23.71
C ALA A 339 10.33 -6.32 23.83
N GLY A 340 9.93 -5.64 22.78
CA GLY A 340 8.70 -4.84 22.73
C GLY A 340 7.41 -5.67 22.77
N TYR A 341 7.51 -6.98 22.57
CA TYR A 341 6.36 -7.92 22.61
C TYR A 341 6.09 -8.53 24.00
N LYS A 342 6.70 -8.05 25.07
CA LYS A 342 6.43 -8.56 26.43
C LYS A 342 4.93 -8.49 26.76
N GLY A 343 4.39 -9.56 27.37
CA GLY A 343 2.96 -9.67 27.65
C GLY A 343 2.12 -9.87 26.39
N HIS A 344 2.65 -10.65 25.44
CA HIS A 344 1.95 -10.97 24.20
C HIS A 344 0.69 -11.80 24.40
N HIS A 345 -0.27 -11.67 23.48
CA HIS A 345 -1.50 -12.47 23.40
C HIS A 345 -1.37 -13.49 22.24
N ALA A 346 -0.31 -14.27 22.22
CA ALA A 346 -0.22 -15.37 21.27
C ALA A 346 -1.27 -16.44 21.58
N PRO A 347 -1.83 -17.14 20.56
CA PRO A 347 -2.77 -18.23 20.78
C PRO A 347 -2.16 -19.32 21.64
N THR A 348 -2.91 -19.80 22.65
CA THR A 348 -2.45 -20.83 23.60
C THR A 348 -2.58 -22.24 23.05
N GLU A 349 -3.43 -22.45 22.05
CA GLU A 349 -3.77 -23.75 21.48
C GLU A 349 -2.79 -24.24 20.41
N SER A 350 -2.07 -23.33 19.75
CA SER A 350 -0.93 -23.64 18.89
C SER A 350 0.29 -23.02 19.55
N GLU A 351 1.01 -23.77 20.38
CA GLU A 351 2.21 -23.27 21.05
C GLU A 351 3.42 -23.16 20.09
N PRO A 352 3.49 -22.13 19.21
CA PRO A 352 4.81 -21.74 18.75
C PRO A 352 5.55 -21.23 19.98
N THR A 353 6.73 -21.75 20.25
CA THR A 353 7.56 -21.19 21.33
C THR A 353 7.89 -19.74 20.98
N VAL A 354 7.09 -18.78 21.51
CA VAL A 354 7.36 -17.35 21.33
C VAL A 354 8.56 -17.00 22.23
N ARG A 355 9.69 -16.70 21.61
CA ARG A 355 10.89 -16.26 22.33
C ARG A 355 11.15 -14.78 22.03
N ALA A 356 10.93 -13.92 23.00
CA ALA A 356 11.46 -12.56 22.95
C ALA A 356 13.00 -12.65 22.92
N ALA A 357 13.62 -12.13 21.88
CA ALA A 357 15.08 -12.02 21.82
C ALA A 357 15.54 -11.07 22.92
N LEU A 358 16.21 -11.61 23.93
CA LEU A 358 16.92 -10.80 24.92
C LEU A 358 17.92 -9.93 24.16
N ARG A 359 17.77 -8.62 24.25
CA ARG A 359 18.70 -7.63 23.69
C ARG A 359 20.07 -7.85 24.33
N ARG A 360 20.93 -8.69 23.72
CA ARG A 360 22.37 -8.59 23.99
C ARG A 360 22.79 -7.21 23.50
N ARG A 361 23.35 -6.39 24.35
CA ARG A 361 24.08 -5.17 23.96
C ARG A 361 25.21 -5.60 23.02
N ARG A 362 24.97 -5.51 21.70
CA ARG A 362 26.03 -5.65 20.71
C ARG A 362 26.63 -4.29 20.45
N SER A 363 27.94 -4.24 20.30
CA SER A 363 28.72 -3.07 19.91
C SER A 363 28.27 -2.54 18.53
N GLY A 364 28.31 -1.22 18.34
CA GLY A 364 27.64 -0.47 17.26
C GLY A 364 27.93 -0.87 15.81
N ALA A 365 28.88 -1.77 15.53
CA ALA A 365 29.20 -2.21 14.16
C ALA A 365 28.22 -3.23 13.56
N GLU A 366 27.58 -4.09 14.39
CA GLU A 366 26.67 -5.13 13.90
C GLU A 366 25.21 -4.66 13.67
N ASN A 367 24.83 -3.51 14.25
CA ASN A 367 23.51 -2.89 14.01
C ASN A 367 23.35 -2.30 12.61
N SER A 368 24.46 -1.99 11.92
CA SER A 368 24.45 -1.45 10.56
C SER A 368 24.10 -2.52 9.51
N ALA A 369 24.59 -3.74 9.64
CA ALA A 369 24.36 -4.80 8.66
C ALA A 369 22.92 -5.35 8.72
N TYR A 370 22.32 -5.48 9.91
CA TYR A 370 20.94 -5.97 10.07
C TYR A 370 19.91 -4.92 9.63
N GLY A 371 20.15 -3.64 9.95
CA GLY A 371 19.29 -2.55 9.54
C GLY A 371 19.33 -2.29 8.03
N GLN A 372 20.48 -2.51 7.38
CA GLN A 372 20.61 -2.38 5.93
C GLN A 372 19.96 -3.54 5.17
N SER A 373 20.10 -4.77 5.64
CA SER A 373 19.44 -5.95 5.06
C SER A 373 17.91 -5.86 5.16
N TYR A 374 17.38 -5.38 6.29
CA TYR A 374 15.95 -5.21 6.52
C TYR A 374 15.33 -4.08 5.68
N ALA A 375 16.03 -2.95 5.57
CA ALA A 375 15.62 -1.83 4.72
C ALA A 375 15.74 -2.16 3.23
N GLN A 376 16.61 -3.08 2.86
CA GLN A 376 16.79 -3.55 1.49
C GLN A 376 15.68 -4.54 1.11
N CYS A 377 15.32 -5.49 1.97
CA CYS A 377 14.16 -6.37 1.77
C CYS A 377 12.83 -5.62 1.63
N LEU A 378 12.64 -4.52 2.40
CA LEU A 378 11.43 -3.69 2.30
C LEU A 378 11.42 -2.78 1.06
N ARG A 379 12.57 -2.55 0.42
CA ARG A 379 12.65 -1.86 -0.88
C ARG A 379 12.53 -2.83 -2.06
N GLU A 380 12.89 -4.08 -1.84
CA GLU A 380 12.84 -5.15 -2.83
C GLU A 380 11.52 -5.96 -2.80
N ALA A 381 10.66 -5.74 -1.79
CA ALA A 381 9.27 -6.21 -1.68
C ALA A 381 8.27 -5.06 -1.97
#